data_5fac83d4d7901574da5b050616280e80
#
_entry.id   5fac83d4d7901574da5b050616280e80
#
_cell.length_a   1.000
_cell.length_b   1.000
_cell.length_c   1.000
_cell.angle_alpha   90.00
_cell.angle_beta   90.00
_cell.angle_gamma   90.00
#
_symmetry.space_group_name_H-M   'P 1'
#
loop_
_entity.id
_entity.type
_entity.pdbx_description
1 polymer ?
#
loop_
_entity_poly.entity_id
_entity_poly.type
_entity_poly.pdbx_seq_one_letter_code
_entity_poly.pdbx_strand_id
1 'polypeptide(L)'
;MNYSNECPFCTDTRYINNKLANLPAEEAILFENDDIYVRVDISPLCLGHILIITNKHYLNFFEISKKMKIQVSKLKEKIKEVYKEIYNSDVLFFEHGSAQSGYAGASIDHAHLHCIPYKFDLTESLNRELGQAEECDILSPEKHFNNEFSYIYIESEKNGNKIYRVEKLPSQFLRRLVFEKQGSQEYKWQEKCITLDSVKDSKQTIEDLKDKIFIE
;
A
#
# COMPACT_ATOMS: atom_id res chain seq x y z
N MET A 1 23.86 -0.48 -5.92
CA MET A 1 23.51 -1.91 -5.99
C MET A 1 22.31 -2.06 -6.90
N ASN A 2 22.34 -2.99 -7.86
CA ASN A 2 21.19 -3.24 -8.74
C ASN A 2 20.16 -4.11 -7.99
N TYR A 3 19.24 -3.50 -7.29
CA TYR A 3 18.16 -4.20 -6.54
C TYR A 3 17.10 -4.83 -7.44
N SER A 4 17.15 -4.60 -8.75
CA SER A 4 16.07 -4.96 -9.68
C SER A 4 15.79 -6.45 -9.83
N ASN A 5 16.77 -7.32 -9.59
CA ASN A 5 16.61 -8.76 -9.85
C ASN A 5 15.99 -9.55 -8.67
N GLU A 6 15.84 -8.95 -7.49
CA GLU A 6 15.30 -9.61 -6.30
C GLU A 6 14.03 -8.94 -5.75
N CYS A 7 13.72 -7.71 -6.19
CA CYS A 7 12.55 -6.98 -5.71
C CYS A 7 11.27 -7.47 -6.40
N PRO A 8 10.27 -7.99 -5.67
CA PRO A 8 9.06 -8.57 -6.27
C PRO A 8 8.11 -7.53 -6.87
N PHE A 9 8.39 -6.24 -6.74
CA PHE A 9 7.60 -5.15 -7.33
C PHE A 9 8.26 -4.51 -8.54
N CYS A 10 9.53 -4.80 -8.81
CA CYS A 10 10.17 -4.34 -10.04
C CYS A 10 9.60 -5.07 -11.27
N THR A 11 9.61 -4.40 -12.42
CA THR A 11 8.98 -4.83 -13.67
C THR A 11 9.29 -6.29 -14.05
N ASP A 12 10.55 -6.70 -13.89
CA ASP A 12 11.01 -8.03 -14.31
C ASP A 12 10.55 -9.17 -13.38
N THR A 13 10.15 -8.84 -12.15
CA THR A 13 9.86 -9.83 -11.10
C THR A 13 8.43 -9.78 -10.56
N ARG A 14 7.67 -8.75 -10.90
CA ARG A 14 6.34 -8.45 -10.31
C ARG A 14 5.29 -9.55 -10.44
N TYR A 15 5.46 -10.49 -11.36
CA TYR A 15 4.52 -11.61 -11.56
C TYR A 15 4.85 -12.85 -10.72
N ILE A 16 6.03 -12.92 -10.10
CA ILE A 16 6.46 -14.10 -9.33
C ILE A 16 5.49 -14.40 -8.21
N ASN A 17 5.06 -13.38 -7.47
CA ASN A 17 4.17 -13.53 -6.32
C ASN A 17 2.75 -13.97 -6.70
N ASN A 18 2.30 -13.72 -7.92
CA ASN A 18 0.97 -14.16 -8.36
C ASN A 18 0.85 -15.69 -8.38
N LYS A 19 1.94 -16.40 -8.66
CA LYS A 19 1.98 -17.86 -8.64
C LYS A 19 1.73 -18.42 -7.24
N LEU A 20 2.23 -17.75 -6.19
CA LEU A 20 2.01 -18.16 -4.81
C LEU A 20 0.52 -18.07 -4.41
N ALA A 21 -0.16 -17.01 -4.86
CA ALA A 21 -1.57 -16.78 -4.57
C ALA A 21 -2.51 -17.42 -5.61
N ASN A 22 -2.01 -18.19 -6.55
CA ASN A 22 -2.81 -18.78 -7.65
C ASN A 22 -3.67 -17.73 -8.37
N LEU A 23 -3.09 -16.56 -8.65
CA LEU A 23 -3.73 -15.46 -9.36
C LEU A 23 -3.22 -15.42 -10.80
N PRO A 24 -4.09 -15.14 -11.78
CA PRO A 24 -3.66 -14.83 -13.14
C PRO A 24 -2.74 -13.59 -13.12
N ALA A 25 -1.55 -13.72 -13.71
CA ALA A 25 -0.52 -12.69 -13.60
C ALA A 25 -0.98 -11.33 -14.15
N GLU A 26 -1.63 -11.34 -15.31
CA GLU A 26 -2.09 -10.13 -16.01
C GLU A 26 -3.36 -9.54 -15.38
N GLU A 27 -4.29 -10.36 -14.95
CA GLU A 27 -5.56 -9.91 -14.36
C GLU A 27 -5.40 -9.26 -12.98
N ALA A 28 -4.33 -9.58 -12.25
CA ALA A 28 -4.07 -8.95 -10.96
C ALA A 28 -3.62 -7.48 -11.07
N ILE A 29 -3.28 -7.00 -12.27
CA ILE A 29 -2.97 -5.61 -12.55
C ILE A 29 -4.24 -4.92 -13.04
N LEU A 30 -4.71 -3.93 -12.28
CA LEU A 30 -5.94 -3.18 -12.53
C LEU A 30 -5.70 -1.92 -13.38
N PHE A 31 -4.49 -1.38 -13.33
CA PHE A 31 -4.05 -0.21 -14.08
C PHE A 31 -2.54 -0.21 -14.23
N GLU A 32 -2.04 0.28 -15.35
CA GLU A 32 -0.61 0.45 -15.58
C GLU A 32 -0.35 1.59 -16.58
N ASN A 33 0.72 2.36 -16.31
CA ASN A 33 1.33 3.28 -17.28
C ASN A 33 2.86 3.22 -17.14
N ASP A 34 3.60 4.14 -17.79
CA ASP A 34 5.07 4.15 -17.78
C ASP A 34 5.69 4.35 -16.39
N ASP A 35 4.98 4.98 -15.47
CA ASP A 35 5.51 5.45 -14.17
C ASP A 35 5.05 4.57 -12.99
N ILE A 36 3.79 4.10 -13.02
CA ILE A 36 3.11 3.43 -11.89
C ILE A 36 2.16 2.34 -12.36
N TYR A 37 1.90 1.38 -11.50
CA TYR A 37 0.84 0.39 -11.70
C TYR A 37 0.02 0.18 -10.42
N VAL A 38 -1.21 -0.28 -10.59
CA VAL A 38 -2.13 -0.66 -9.50
C VAL A 38 -2.40 -2.15 -9.62
N ARG A 39 -2.24 -2.87 -8.52
CA ARG A 39 -2.50 -4.31 -8.49
C ARG A 39 -3.27 -4.73 -7.25
N VAL A 40 -3.90 -5.89 -7.32
CA VAL A 40 -4.48 -6.56 -6.17
C VAL A 40 -3.37 -7.11 -5.27
N ASP A 41 -3.51 -6.94 -3.94
CA ASP A 41 -2.59 -7.56 -2.98
C ASP A 41 -2.80 -9.08 -2.94
N ILE A 42 -1.70 -9.84 -2.96
CA ILE A 42 -1.73 -11.32 -2.95
C ILE A 42 -2.05 -11.92 -1.58
N SER A 43 -1.94 -11.13 -0.53
CA SER A 43 -2.27 -11.51 0.84
C SER A 43 -3.19 -10.44 1.45
N PRO A 44 -4.40 -10.25 0.89
CA PRO A 44 -5.24 -9.12 1.23
C PRO A 44 -5.62 -9.12 2.71
N LEU A 45 -5.66 -7.92 3.30
CA LEU A 45 -6.17 -7.70 4.66
C LEU A 45 -7.69 -7.83 4.69
N CYS A 46 -8.33 -7.48 3.59
CA CYS A 46 -9.77 -7.57 3.37
C CYS A 46 -10.07 -7.57 1.88
N LEU A 47 -11.31 -7.84 1.52
CA LEU A 47 -11.82 -7.61 0.15
C LEU A 47 -11.55 -6.16 -0.26
N GLY A 48 -11.13 -5.94 -1.50
CA GLY A 48 -10.79 -4.62 -2.02
C GLY A 48 -9.37 -4.12 -1.67
N HIS A 49 -8.48 -4.96 -1.11
CA HIS A 49 -7.10 -4.55 -0.84
C HIS A 49 -6.27 -4.50 -2.13
N ILE A 50 -5.86 -3.29 -2.52
CA ILE A 50 -5.00 -3.04 -3.68
C ILE A 50 -3.77 -2.22 -3.29
N LEU A 51 -2.78 -2.18 -4.19
CA LEU A 51 -1.53 -1.45 -4.03
C LEU A 51 -1.33 -0.50 -5.22
N ILE A 52 -0.92 0.74 -4.96
CA ILE A 52 -0.33 1.63 -5.96
C ILE A 52 1.19 1.48 -5.83
N ILE A 53 1.88 1.14 -6.91
CA ILE A 53 3.31 0.80 -6.90
C ILE A 53 4.02 1.54 -8.02
N THR A 54 5.25 1.97 -7.79
CA THR A 54 6.08 2.60 -8.81
C THR A 54 6.72 1.55 -9.72
N ASN A 55 6.81 1.80 -11.04
CA ASN A 55 7.52 0.90 -11.97
C ASN A 55 9.02 0.91 -11.71
N LYS A 56 9.59 2.11 -11.46
CA LYS A 56 10.97 2.27 -11.07
C LYS A 56 11.13 2.04 -9.57
N HIS A 57 12.23 1.43 -9.17
CA HIS A 57 12.55 1.19 -7.77
C HIS A 57 12.85 2.48 -7.02
N TYR A 58 11.92 2.88 -6.15
CA TYR A 58 12.08 3.92 -5.12
C TYR A 58 11.84 3.28 -3.76
N LEU A 59 12.39 3.83 -2.69
CA LEU A 59 12.17 3.32 -1.34
C LEU A 59 10.90 3.87 -0.69
N ASN A 60 10.42 5.01 -1.18
CA ASN A 60 9.25 5.69 -0.64
C ASN A 60 8.67 6.72 -1.62
N PHE A 61 7.44 7.20 -1.37
CA PHE A 61 6.75 8.16 -2.22
C PHE A 61 7.28 9.60 -2.15
N PHE A 62 8.12 9.96 -1.19
CA PHE A 62 8.77 11.27 -1.22
C PHE A 62 9.82 11.38 -2.33
N GLU A 63 10.42 10.26 -2.75
CA GLU A 63 11.46 10.22 -3.78
C GLU A 63 10.93 10.36 -5.21
N ILE A 64 9.62 10.14 -5.42
CA ILE A 64 9.05 10.17 -6.76
C ILE A 64 8.93 11.59 -7.33
N SER A 65 8.93 11.70 -8.65
CA SER A 65 8.85 12.99 -9.33
C SER A 65 7.50 13.69 -9.10
N LYS A 66 7.48 15.03 -9.27
CA LYS A 66 6.23 15.81 -9.19
C LYS A 66 5.16 15.29 -10.16
N LYS A 67 5.53 14.88 -11.38
CA LYS A 67 4.62 14.25 -12.35
C LYS A 67 3.96 13.01 -11.77
N MET A 68 4.75 12.13 -11.17
CA MET A 68 4.25 10.90 -10.56
C MET A 68 3.35 11.19 -9.35
N LYS A 69 3.69 12.18 -8.51
CA LYS A 69 2.85 12.60 -7.38
C LYS A 69 1.46 13.03 -7.84
N ILE A 70 1.36 13.76 -8.95
CA ILE A 70 0.07 14.16 -9.54
C ILE A 70 -0.72 12.92 -10.02
N GLN A 71 -0.06 11.96 -10.67
CA GLN A 71 -0.72 10.73 -11.12
C GLN A 71 -1.23 9.91 -9.93
N VAL A 72 -0.43 9.75 -8.87
CA VAL A 72 -0.84 9.04 -7.65
C VAL A 72 -2.02 9.75 -6.97
N SER A 73 -2.01 11.09 -6.91
CA SER A 73 -3.16 11.86 -6.38
C SER A 73 -4.43 11.61 -7.17
N LYS A 74 -4.38 11.62 -8.50
CA LYS A 74 -5.53 11.30 -9.36
C LYS A 74 -6.03 9.87 -9.12
N LEU A 75 -5.12 8.89 -9.02
CA LEU A 75 -5.49 7.50 -8.70
C LEU A 75 -6.15 7.38 -7.33
N LYS A 76 -5.64 8.07 -6.31
CA LYS A 76 -6.26 8.07 -4.98
C LYS A 76 -7.70 8.58 -5.03
N GLU A 77 -7.95 9.70 -5.71
CA GLU A 77 -9.31 10.23 -5.85
C GLU A 77 -10.21 9.23 -6.61
N LYS A 78 -9.73 8.65 -7.69
CA LYS A 78 -10.48 7.62 -8.41
C LYS A 78 -10.79 6.38 -7.55
N ILE A 79 -9.83 5.92 -6.76
CA ILE A 79 -10.02 4.80 -5.83
C ILE A 79 -11.07 5.14 -4.78
N LYS A 80 -11.07 6.37 -4.22
CA LYS A 80 -12.09 6.82 -3.26
C LYS A 80 -13.49 6.75 -3.86
N GLU A 81 -13.69 7.26 -5.09
CA GLU A 81 -14.96 7.19 -5.81
C GLU A 81 -15.45 5.74 -5.99
N VAL A 82 -14.56 4.89 -6.53
CA VAL A 82 -14.88 3.49 -6.82
C VAL A 82 -15.17 2.70 -5.54
N TYR A 83 -14.41 2.94 -4.46
CA TYR A 83 -14.66 2.24 -3.19
C TYR A 83 -15.95 2.70 -2.52
N LYS A 84 -16.32 3.97 -2.68
CA LYS A 84 -17.62 4.46 -2.22
C LYS A 84 -18.76 3.80 -2.96
N GLU A 85 -18.63 3.63 -4.27
CA GLU A 85 -19.64 2.99 -5.12
C GLU A 85 -19.78 1.48 -4.81
N ILE A 86 -18.64 0.74 -4.79
CA ILE A 86 -18.66 -0.73 -4.76
C ILE A 86 -18.75 -1.26 -3.33
N TYR A 87 -17.95 -0.70 -2.41
CA TYR A 87 -17.82 -1.22 -1.04
C TYR A 87 -18.60 -0.38 -0.01
N ASN A 88 -19.21 0.74 -0.43
CA ASN A 88 -19.84 1.72 0.47
C ASN A 88 -18.92 2.07 1.65
N SER A 89 -17.64 2.33 1.36
CA SER A 89 -16.58 2.52 2.34
C SER A 89 -15.68 3.68 1.95
N ASP A 90 -15.10 4.33 2.97
CA ASP A 90 -13.95 5.20 2.81
C ASP A 90 -12.70 4.35 2.53
N VAL A 91 -11.60 5.01 2.16
CA VAL A 91 -10.32 4.34 1.89
C VAL A 91 -9.31 4.72 2.96
N LEU A 92 -8.64 3.73 3.53
CA LEU A 92 -7.39 3.93 4.24
C LEU A 92 -6.23 3.72 3.27
N PHE A 93 -5.42 4.75 3.08
CA PHE A 93 -4.13 4.66 2.42
C PHE A 93 -3.04 4.57 3.48
N PHE A 94 -2.05 3.70 3.27
CA PHE A 94 -0.90 3.64 4.15
C PHE A 94 0.37 3.16 3.45
N GLU A 95 1.51 3.64 3.92
CA GLU A 95 2.85 3.30 3.43
C GLU A 95 3.81 3.07 4.60
N HIS A 96 4.73 2.12 4.41
CA HIS A 96 5.96 2.03 5.17
C HIS A 96 7.08 2.63 4.30
N GLY A 97 7.39 3.90 4.48
CA GLY A 97 8.43 4.59 3.72
C GLY A 97 9.79 4.37 4.34
N SER A 98 10.69 3.68 3.62
CA SER A 98 12.04 3.43 4.09
C SER A 98 12.99 4.56 3.68
N ALA A 99 13.82 5.04 4.62
CA ALA A 99 14.98 5.89 4.32
C ALA A 99 16.15 5.07 3.77
N GLN A 100 16.27 3.83 4.26
CA GLN A 100 17.26 2.85 3.84
C GLN A 100 16.60 1.47 3.79
N SER A 101 17.13 0.58 2.96
CA SER A 101 16.60 -0.79 2.87
C SER A 101 16.63 -1.50 4.24
N GLY A 102 15.52 -2.15 4.61
CA GLY A 102 15.36 -2.95 5.83
C GLY A 102 14.97 -2.18 7.10
N TYR A 103 14.67 -0.90 7.04
CA TYR A 103 14.45 -0.09 8.24
C TYR A 103 12.97 0.19 8.59
N ALA A 104 12.09 0.40 7.63
CA ALA A 104 10.71 0.83 7.91
C ALA A 104 9.74 -0.28 8.34
N GLY A 105 10.20 -1.51 8.53
CA GLY A 105 9.31 -2.64 8.82
C GLY A 105 8.48 -3.08 7.62
N ALA A 106 8.75 -2.57 6.42
CA ALA A 106 8.23 -3.11 5.18
C ALA A 106 8.87 -4.48 4.91
N SER A 107 8.09 -5.40 4.34
CA SER A 107 8.67 -6.66 3.83
C SER A 107 9.33 -6.49 2.49
N ILE A 108 8.98 -5.43 1.78
CA ILE A 108 9.46 -5.10 0.45
C ILE A 108 9.86 -3.63 0.47
N ASP A 109 11.16 -3.37 0.32
CA ASP A 109 11.71 -2.02 0.21
C ASP A 109 11.53 -1.49 -1.22
N HIS A 110 10.32 -1.13 -1.55
CA HIS A 110 9.93 -0.52 -2.81
C HIS A 110 8.69 0.34 -2.54
N ALA A 111 8.65 1.55 -3.06
CA ALA A 111 7.55 2.48 -2.84
C ALA A 111 6.21 1.86 -3.28
N HIS A 112 5.36 1.55 -2.31
CA HIS A 112 4.03 1.01 -2.51
C HIS A 112 3.06 1.55 -1.48
N LEU A 113 1.92 2.03 -1.96
CA LEU A 113 0.85 2.56 -1.14
C LEU A 113 -0.29 1.54 -1.08
N HIS A 114 -0.56 1.04 0.11
CA HIS A 114 -1.72 0.20 0.36
C HIS A 114 -3.00 1.02 0.31
N CYS A 115 -4.04 0.47 -0.31
CA CYS A 115 -5.38 1.06 -0.38
C CYS A 115 -6.38 -0.01 0.07
N ILE A 116 -7.08 0.22 1.16
CA ILE A 116 -8.07 -0.73 1.70
C ILE A 116 -9.39 -0.04 2.01
N PRO A 117 -10.55 -0.69 1.77
CA PRO A 117 -11.82 -0.22 2.32
C PRO A 117 -11.76 -0.33 3.84
N TYR A 118 -11.89 0.80 4.54
CA TYR A 118 -11.62 0.82 5.97
C TYR A 118 -12.53 1.77 6.74
N LYS A 119 -13.11 1.30 7.85
CA LYS A 119 -14.06 2.03 8.68
C LYS A 119 -13.56 2.36 10.10
N PHE A 120 -12.33 1.96 10.44
CA PHE A 120 -11.79 2.13 11.79
C PHE A 120 -10.79 3.29 11.86
N ASP A 121 -10.51 3.76 13.07
CA ASP A 121 -9.47 4.74 13.35
C ASP A 121 -8.22 4.04 13.90
N LEU A 122 -7.08 4.24 13.25
CA LEU A 122 -5.79 3.73 13.70
C LEU A 122 -5.00 4.74 14.53
N THR A 123 -5.43 6.01 14.56
CA THR A 123 -4.64 7.11 15.14
C THR A 123 -4.32 6.85 16.61
N GLU A 124 -5.29 6.44 17.41
CA GLU A 124 -5.07 6.16 18.83
C GLU A 124 -4.04 5.04 19.06
N SER A 125 -4.16 3.94 18.30
CA SER A 125 -3.23 2.83 18.40
C SER A 125 -1.82 3.21 17.94
N LEU A 126 -1.72 3.96 16.85
CA LEU A 126 -0.43 4.45 16.34
C LEU A 126 0.20 5.47 17.30
N ASN A 127 -0.57 6.41 17.85
CA ASN A 127 -0.06 7.38 18.83
C ASN A 127 0.47 6.68 20.08
N ARG A 128 -0.18 5.61 20.52
CA ARG A 128 0.27 4.84 21.69
C ARG A 128 1.60 4.13 21.43
N GLU A 129 1.81 3.61 20.23
CA GLU A 129 2.99 2.81 19.89
C GLU A 129 4.14 3.63 19.32
N LEU A 130 3.85 4.70 18.58
CA LEU A 130 4.83 5.47 17.82
C LEU A 130 4.96 6.93 18.28
N GLY A 131 4.12 7.38 19.23
CA GLY A 131 4.07 8.78 19.64
C GLY A 131 3.16 9.64 18.77
N GLN A 132 3.35 10.96 18.83
CA GLN A 132 2.51 11.89 18.08
C GLN A 132 2.88 11.94 16.59
N ALA A 133 1.85 11.93 15.76
CA ALA A 133 2.00 12.13 14.33
C ALA A 133 2.28 13.59 13.96
N GLU A 134 2.96 13.79 12.85
CA GLU A 134 3.00 15.06 12.13
C GLU A 134 1.95 15.03 11.00
N GLU A 135 1.25 16.15 10.79
CA GLU A 135 0.39 16.28 9.60
C GLU A 135 1.27 16.46 8.36
N CYS A 136 1.15 15.56 7.42
CA CYS A 136 1.98 15.55 6.23
C CYS A 136 1.33 14.79 5.08
N ASP A 137 1.22 15.45 3.94
CA ASP A 137 0.91 14.78 2.68
C ASP A 137 2.21 14.37 1.98
N ILE A 138 2.42 13.05 1.81
CA ILE A 138 3.59 12.49 1.12
C ILE A 138 3.65 12.87 -0.37
N LEU A 139 2.52 13.26 -0.95
CA LEU A 139 2.44 13.69 -2.33
C LEU A 139 2.61 15.21 -2.50
N SER A 140 2.72 15.98 -1.41
CA SER A 140 2.98 17.41 -1.48
C SER A 140 4.31 17.68 -2.21
N PRO A 141 4.30 18.49 -3.28
CA PRO A 141 5.52 18.81 -4.02
C PRO A 141 6.48 19.73 -3.25
N GLU A 142 6.00 20.36 -2.17
CA GLU A 142 6.72 21.38 -1.39
C GLU A 142 7.48 20.79 -0.20
N LYS A 143 7.13 19.59 0.25
CA LYS A 143 7.82 18.92 1.35
C LYS A 143 8.92 18.02 0.83
N HIS A 144 10.16 18.49 0.94
CA HIS A 144 11.33 17.65 0.82
C HIS A 144 11.51 16.90 2.14
N PHE A 145 11.27 15.62 2.11
CA PHE A 145 11.64 14.74 3.19
C PHE A 145 13.13 14.40 3.00
N ASN A 146 13.97 14.87 3.89
CA ASN A 146 15.32 14.35 3.92
C ASN A 146 15.23 12.87 4.24
N ASN A 147 15.84 12.00 3.42
CA ASN A 147 15.87 10.54 3.62
C ASN A 147 16.65 10.13 4.90
N GLU A 148 16.54 10.92 5.96
CA GLU A 148 17.24 10.71 7.22
C GLU A 148 16.53 9.72 8.14
N PHE A 149 15.24 9.49 7.92
CA PHE A 149 14.45 8.57 8.75
C PHE A 149 13.37 7.87 7.94
N SER A 150 13.04 6.67 8.38
CA SER A 150 11.90 5.91 7.89
C SER A 150 10.60 6.41 8.52
N TYR A 151 9.47 6.11 7.90
CA TYR A 151 8.19 6.57 8.39
C TYR A 151 7.05 5.59 8.16
N ILE A 152 5.99 5.78 8.93
CA ILE A 152 4.67 5.25 8.67
C ILE A 152 3.79 6.42 8.20
N TYR A 153 3.16 6.26 7.05
CA TYR A 153 2.13 7.17 6.55
C TYR A 153 0.76 6.52 6.62
N ILE A 154 -0.23 7.30 7.05
CA ILE A 154 -1.64 6.96 6.98
C ILE A 154 -2.46 8.14 6.45
N GLU A 155 -3.47 7.85 5.66
CA GLU A 155 -4.45 8.82 5.17
C GLU A 155 -5.83 8.18 5.08
N SER A 156 -6.81 8.89 5.61
CA SER A 156 -8.23 8.60 5.40
C SER A 156 -9.06 9.85 5.65
N GLU A 157 -10.32 9.86 5.23
CA GLU A 157 -11.24 10.97 5.53
C GLU A 157 -11.30 11.28 7.03
N LYS A 158 -11.29 10.23 7.86
CA LYS A 158 -11.40 10.36 9.31
C LYS A 158 -10.11 10.83 9.98
N ASN A 159 -8.96 10.39 9.49
CA ASN A 159 -7.67 10.60 10.14
C ASN A 159 -6.87 11.78 9.57
N GLY A 160 -7.28 12.31 8.39
CA GLY A 160 -6.42 13.21 7.63
C GLY A 160 -5.14 12.52 7.15
N ASN A 161 -4.14 13.31 6.85
CA ASN A 161 -2.83 12.86 6.37
C ASN A 161 -1.82 12.91 7.51
N LYS A 162 -1.35 11.78 7.99
CA LYS A 162 -0.44 11.69 9.14
C LYS A 162 0.80 10.88 8.84
N ILE A 163 1.93 11.35 9.35
CA ILE A 163 3.21 10.67 9.28
C ILE A 163 3.77 10.45 10.68
N TYR A 164 4.33 9.28 10.92
CA TYR A 164 5.04 8.90 12.13
C TYR A 164 6.47 8.59 11.77
N ARG A 165 7.43 9.32 12.34
CA ARG A 165 8.86 9.03 12.17
C ARG A 165 9.21 7.78 12.95
N VAL A 166 9.95 6.88 12.32
CA VAL A 166 10.37 5.62 12.94
C VAL A 166 11.82 5.32 12.63
N GLU A 167 12.54 4.76 13.59
CA GLU A 167 13.91 4.28 13.36
C GLU A 167 13.89 2.84 12.88
N LYS A 168 13.15 1.99 13.55
CA LYS A 168 13.02 0.57 13.21
C LYS A 168 11.69 0.03 13.69
N LEU A 169 10.99 -0.69 12.83
CA LEU A 169 9.75 -1.37 13.15
C LEU A 169 9.83 -2.88 12.85
N PRO A 170 9.05 -3.70 13.56
CA PRO A 170 8.84 -5.09 13.17
C PRO A 170 8.26 -5.17 11.75
N SER A 171 8.68 -6.17 10.99
CA SER A 171 8.12 -6.41 9.65
C SER A 171 6.59 -6.51 9.70
N GLN A 172 5.91 -5.94 8.71
CA GLN A 172 4.44 -5.96 8.57
C GLN A 172 3.69 -5.21 9.67
N PHE A 173 4.31 -4.23 10.33
CA PHE A 173 3.75 -3.54 11.50
C PHE A 173 2.32 -3.03 11.26
N LEU A 174 2.07 -2.21 10.24
CA LEU A 174 0.73 -1.69 9.95
C LEU A 174 -0.26 -2.79 9.54
N ARG A 175 0.19 -3.76 8.75
CA ARG A 175 -0.68 -4.86 8.33
C ARG A 175 -1.16 -5.67 9.54
N ARG A 176 -0.29 -5.92 10.52
CA ARG A 176 -0.68 -6.56 11.79
C ARG A 176 -1.66 -5.71 12.57
N LEU A 177 -1.39 -4.42 12.71
CA LEU A 177 -2.27 -3.49 13.43
C LEU A 177 -3.67 -3.42 12.81
N VAL A 178 -3.77 -3.33 11.48
CA VAL A 178 -5.05 -3.37 10.76
C VAL A 178 -5.77 -4.70 11.00
N PHE A 179 -5.05 -5.80 10.94
CA PHE A 179 -5.61 -7.15 11.10
C PHE A 179 -6.12 -7.39 12.53
N GLU A 180 -5.39 -6.93 13.54
CA GLU A 180 -5.82 -6.97 14.95
C GLU A 180 -7.09 -6.16 15.19
N LYS A 181 -7.20 -4.98 14.57
CA LYS A 181 -8.43 -4.16 14.63
C LYS A 181 -9.65 -4.82 13.99
N GLN A 182 -9.45 -5.76 13.09
CA GLN A 182 -10.51 -6.59 12.51
C GLN A 182 -10.90 -7.78 13.40
N GLY A 183 -10.31 -7.90 14.60
CA GLY A 183 -10.63 -8.93 15.58
C GLY A 183 -9.84 -10.25 15.43
N SER A 184 -8.77 -10.25 14.65
CA SER A 184 -7.92 -11.42 14.44
C SER A 184 -6.64 -11.34 15.27
N GLN A 185 -6.17 -12.46 15.82
CA GLN A 185 -5.07 -12.47 16.80
C GLN A 185 -3.67 -12.57 16.18
N GLU A 186 -3.50 -13.08 14.99
CA GLU A 186 -2.18 -13.29 14.39
C GLU A 186 -2.21 -13.10 12.87
N TYR A 187 -1.24 -12.35 12.35
CA TYR A 187 -1.09 -12.09 10.93
C TYR A 187 0.29 -12.55 10.44
N LYS A 188 0.30 -13.53 9.55
CA LYS A 188 1.48 -13.99 8.80
C LYS A 188 1.13 -14.01 7.31
N TRP A 189 1.64 -13.07 6.56
CA TRP A 189 1.27 -12.92 5.15
C TRP A 189 1.59 -14.16 4.30
N GLN A 190 2.71 -14.85 4.60
CA GLN A 190 3.12 -16.05 3.86
C GLN A 190 2.12 -17.20 4.01
N GLU A 191 1.53 -17.32 5.20
CA GLU A 191 0.49 -18.32 5.46
C GLU A 191 -0.86 -17.84 4.91
N LYS A 192 -1.14 -16.54 5.02
CA LYS A 192 -2.41 -15.96 4.59
C LYS A 192 -2.57 -15.95 3.07
N CYS A 193 -1.52 -15.67 2.29
CA CYS A 193 -1.62 -15.56 0.83
C CYS A 193 -2.05 -16.86 0.13
N ILE A 194 -1.93 -18.00 0.79
CA ILE A 194 -2.34 -19.32 0.29
C ILE A 194 -3.65 -19.83 0.89
N THR A 195 -4.29 -19.07 1.80
CA THR A 195 -5.60 -19.47 2.34
C THR A 195 -6.69 -19.33 1.29
N LEU A 196 -7.72 -20.19 1.38
CA LEU A 196 -8.87 -20.11 0.47
C LEU A 196 -9.58 -18.76 0.51
N ASP A 197 -9.70 -18.16 1.70
CA ASP A 197 -10.35 -16.86 1.88
C ASP A 197 -9.55 -15.73 1.20
N SER A 198 -8.23 -15.70 1.38
CA SER A 198 -7.39 -14.69 0.72
C SER A 198 -7.39 -14.80 -0.80
N VAL A 199 -7.34 -16.03 -1.32
CA VAL A 199 -7.44 -16.27 -2.77
C VAL A 199 -8.81 -15.83 -3.30
N LYS A 200 -9.88 -16.11 -2.55
CA LYS A 200 -11.24 -15.69 -2.90
C LYS A 200 -11.35 -14.16 -2.89
N ASP A 201 -10.87 -13.50 -1.82
CA ASP A 201 -10.89 -12.05 -1.70
C ASP A 201 -10.09 -11.37 -2.82
N SER A 202 -8.92 -11.90 -3.18
CA SER A 202 -8.11 -11.35 -4.27
C SER A 202 -8.82 -11.50 -5.62
N LYS A 203 -9.42 -12.65 -5.92
CA LYS A 203 -10.18 -12.88 -7.16
C LYS A 203 -11.41 -12.00 -7.24
N GLN A 204 -12.17 -11.89 -6.15
CA GLN A 204 -13.35 -11.02 -6.09
C GLN A 204 -12.94 -9.55 -6.25
N THR A 205 -11.82 -9.12 -5.66
CA THR A 205 -11.28 -7.77 -5.83
C THR A 205 -10.94 -7.48 -7.30
N ILE A 206 -10.38 -8.45 -8.03
CA ILE A 206 -10.14 -8.32 -9.47
C ILE A 206 -11.46 -8.08 -10.21
N GLU A 207 -12.46 -8.92 -9.97
CA GLU A 207 -13.78 -8.81 -10.61
C GLU A 207 -14.46 -7.48 -10.32
N ASP A 208 -14.42 -7.03 -9.06
CA ASP A 208 -15.06 -5.80 -8.60
C ASP A 208 -14.42 -4.54 -9.21
N LEU A 209 -13.08 -4.52 -9.37
CA LEU A 209 -12.31 -3.32 -9.70
C LEU A 209 -11.77 -3.29 -11.14
N LYS A 210 -11.87 -4.39 -11.88
CA LYS A 210 -11.45 -4.47 -13.28
C LYS A 210 -12.11 -3.36 -14.09
N ASP A 211 -11.31 -2.68 -14.92
CA ASP A 211 -11.73 -1.60 -15.82
C ASP A 211 -12.32 -0.35 -15.10
N LYS A 212 -12.24 -0.27 -13.76
CA LYS A 212 -12.76 0.88 -12.99
C LYS A 212 -11.67 1.80 -12.47
N ILE A 213 -10.43 1.30 -12.35
CA ILE A 213 -9.28 2.09 -11.89
C ILE A 213 -8.52 2.62 -13.10
N PHE A 214 -8.66 3.91 -13.38
CA PHE A 214 -7.96 4.61 -14.46
C PHE A 214 -7.81 6.10 -14.16
N ILE A 215 -6.87 6.74 -14.81
CA ILE A 215 -6.67 8.19 -14.83
C ILE A 215 -6.51 8.67 -16.28
N GLU A 216 -7.05 9.84 -16.56
CA GLU A 216 -6.86 10.56 -17.82
C GLU A 216 -5.56 11.40 -17.81
#